data_736026dfd18b3f6369487e7fc4c35216
#
_entry.id   736026dfd18b3f6369487e7fc4c35216
#
_cell.length_a   1.000
_cell.length_b   1.000
_cell.length_c   1.000
_cell.angle_alpha   90.00
_cell.angle_beta   90.00
_cell.angle_gamma   90.00
#
_symmetry.space_group_name_H-M   'P 1'
#
loop_
_entity.id
_entity.type
_entity.pdbx_description
1 polymer ?
#
loop_
_entity_poly.entity_id
_entity_poly.type
_entity_poly.pdbx_seq_one_letter_code
_entity_poly.pdbx_strand_id
1 'polypeptide(L)'
;ILVSNAGSAQSGAMVDMQTSSVRKAFELNFFSHYEFAKEAANLMKLQSRGGQILFNISKQAVNPGKNFGAYGMPKATTFFMMRQLALELGGESIRVNGVNADRIRSGLLTDNFIAERSNARGVSEDSYMAGNLLNAEVKASHVAEAFVSLAQAERTTGHVMTVDGGNVEASLR
;
A
#
# COMPACT_ATOMS: atom_id res chain seq x y z
N ILE A 1 -10.10 15.18 3.19
CA ILE A 1 -9.40 13.89 3.23
C ILE A 1 -9.02 13.50 1.82
N LEU A 2 -7.76 13.12 1.61
CA LEU A 2 -7.29 12.41 0.42
C LEU A 2 -7.09 10.93 0.77
N VAL A 3 -7.64 10.02 -0.05
CA VAL A 3 -7.31 8.58 -0.01
C VAL A 3 -6.56 8.23 -1.30
N SER A 4 -5.25 8.03 -1.20
CA SER A 4 -4.38 7.74 -2.34
C SER A 4 -4.20 6.23 -2.47
N ASN A 5 -5.00 5.62 -3.37
CA ASN A 5 -5.15 4.16 -3.47
C ASN A 5 -4.76 3.57 -4.83
N ALA A 6 -4.70 4.36 -5.89
CA ALA A 6 -4.41 3.87 -7.24
C ALA A 6 -3.09 3.09 -7.31
N GLY A 7 -3.03 2.07 -8.15
CA GLY A 7 -1.80 1.31 -8.33
C GLY A 7 -1.95 0.14 -9.28
N SER A 8 -0.84 -0.32 -9.81
CA SER A 8 -0.76 -1.57 -10.58
C SER A 8 0.54 -2.30 -10.27
N ALA A 9 0.54 -3.61 -10.44
CA ALA A 9 1.74 -4.42 -10.30
C ALA A 9 2.16 -4.99 -11.66
N GLN A 10 3.44 -4.90 -11.94
CA GLN A 10 4.09 -5.61 -13.03
C GLN A 10 5.03 -6.65 -12.42
N SER A 11 4.85 -7.90 -12.81
CA SER A 11 5.69 -9.01 -12.36
C SER A 11 6.89 -9.21 -13.31
N GLY A 12 8.04 -9.58 -12.75
CA GLY A 12 9.25 -9.91 -13.50
C GLY A 12 10.49 -9.88 -12.60
N ALA A 13 11.49 -10.70 -12.95
CA ALA A 13 12.78 -10.65 -12.25
C ALA A 13 13.48 -9.32 -12.52
N MET A 14 13.96 -8.66 -11.47
CA MET A 14 14.51 -7.30 -11.58
C MET A 14 15.67 -7.18 -12.57
N VAL A 15 16.50 -8.21 -12.67
CA VAL A 15 17.67 -8.21 -13.55
C VAL A 15 17.30 -8.31 -15.04
N ASP A 16 16.10 -8.83 -15.34
CA ASP A 16 15.60 -9.02 -16.70
C ASP A 16 14.64 -7.91 -17.15
N MET A 17 14.23 -7.05 -16.21
CA MET A 17 13.27 -5.99 -16.52
C MET A 17 13.89 -4.83 -17.29
N GLN A 18 13.17 -4.36 -18.30
CA GLN A 18 13.53 -3.09 -18.97
C GLN A 18 13.44 -1.92 -17.99
N THR A 19 14.44 -1.05 -17.97
CA THR A 19 14.45 0.16 -17.13
C THR A 19 13.21 1.03 -17.34
N SER A 20 12.68 1.09 -18.57
CA SER A 20 11.44 1.81 -18.88
C SER A 20 10.23 1.26 -18.15
N SER A 21 10.14 -0.06 -17.95
CA SER A 21 9.06 -0.70 -17.17
C SER A 21 9.15 -0.33 -15.69
N VAL A 22 10.38 -0.32 -15.14
CA VAL A 22 10.60 0.12 -13.75
C VAL A 22 10.21 1.60 -13.58
N ARG A 23 10.60 2.47 -14.53
CA ARG A 23 10.20 3.89 -14.51
C ARG A 23 8.67 4.05 -14.52
N LYS A 24 7.95 3.33 -15.40
CA LYS A 24 6.47 3.36 -15.45
C LYS A 24 5.85 2.91 -14.13
N ALA A 25 6.44 1.92 -13.46
CA ALA A 25 5.97 1.48 -12.14
C ALA A 25 6.13 2.59 -11.08
N PHE A 26 7.22 3.36 -11.11
CA PHE A 26 7.41 4.54 -10.25
C PHE A 26 6.43 5.66 -10.58
N GLU A 27 6.17 5.94 -11.85
CA GLU A 27 5.18 6.96 -12.26
C GLU A 27 3.82 6.70 -11.63
N LEU A 28 3.31 5.46 -11.71
CA LEU A 28 2.00 5.14 -11.19
C LEU A 28 1.98 4.90 -9.67
N ASN A 29 2.98 4.16 -9.12
CA ASN A 29 2.91 3.72 -7.71
C ASN A 29 3.67 4.64 -6.73
N PHE A 30 4.31 5.71 -7.22
CA PHE A 30 4.97 6.72 -6.38
C PHE A 30 4.66 8.15 -6.84
N PHE A 31 5.04 8.56 -8.06
CA PHE A 31 4.89 9.95 -8.48
C PHE A 31 3.44 10.42 -8.49
N SER A 32 2.48 9.59 -8.93
CA SER A 32 1.06 9.94 -8.85
C SER A 32 0.62 10.18 -7.40
N HIS A 33 1.06 9.34 -6.46
CA HIS A 33 0.76 9.52 -5.04
C HIS A 33 1.39 10.80 -4.48
N TYR A 34 2.62 11.11 -4.88
CA TYR A 34 3.34 12.32 -4.48
C TYR A 34 2.62 13.58 -4.96
N GLU A 35 2.27 13.66 -6.25
CA GLU A 35 1.62 14.85 -6.81
C GLU A 35 0.24 15.10 -6.17
N PHE A 36 -0.59 14.06 -6.04
CA PHE A 36 -1.88 14.21 -5.37
C PHE A 36 -1.74 14.59 -3.89
N ALA A 37 -0.77 14.02 -3.18
CA ALA A 37 -0.54 14.36 -1.78
C ALA A 37 -0.07 15.79 -1.60
N LYS A 38 0.85 16.25 -2.47
CA LYS A 38 1.36 17.62 -2.50
C LYS A 38 0.22 18.64 -2.73
N GLU A 39 -0.61 18.42 -3.76
CA GLU A 39 -1.72 19.33 -4.04
C GLU A 39 -2.79 19.31 -2.94
N ALA A 40 -3.11 18.13 -2.38
CA ALA A 40 -4.03 18.03 -1.25
C ALA A 40 -3.48 18.76 -0.01
N ALA A 41 -2.18 18.61 0.30
CA ALA A 41 -1.56 19.29 1.43
C ALA A 41 -1.60 20.82 1.24
N ASN A 42 -1.29 21.32 0.05
CA ASN A 42 -1.37 22.74 -0.27
C ASN A 42 -2.80 23.28 -0.07
N LEU A 43 -3.81 22.55 -0.58
CA LEU A 43 -5.21 22.94 -0.39
C LEU A 43 -5.62 22.93 1.08
N MET A 44 -5.20 21.90 1.84
CA MET A 44 -5.51 21.80 3.28
C MET A 44 -4.88 22.95 4.08
N LYS A 45 -3.64 23.34 3.74
CA LYS A 45 -2.97 24.52 4.35
C LYS A 45 -3.73 25.80 4.05
N LEU A 46 -4.12 26.04 2.79
CA LEU A 46 -4.91 27.23 2.42
C LEU A 46 -6.25 27.30 3.16
N GLN A 47 -6.89 26.15 3.41
CA GLN A 47 -8.14 26.09 4.16
C GLN A 47 -7.97 26.32 5.68
N SER A 48 -6.77 26.20 6.23
CA SER A 48 -6.44 26.37 7.64
C SER A 48 -7.34 25.59 8.62
N ARG A 49 -7.86 24.44 8.19
CA ARG A 49 -8.75 23.56 8.99
C ARG A 49 -8.14 22.21 9.30
N GLY A 50 -6.84 22.06 8.99
CA GLY A 50 -6.18 20.78 9.02
C GLY A 50 -6.67 19.85 7.90
N GLY A 51 -6.36 18.56 8.00
CA GLY A 51 -6.76 17.60 6.99
C GLY A 51 -6.21 16.20 7.22
N GLN A 52 -6.39 15.35 6.23
CA GLN A 52 -5.86 14.01 6.31
C GLN A 52 -5.51 13.45 4.94
N ILE A 53 -4.36 12.79 4.87
CA ILE A 53 -3.88 12.05 3.71
C ILE A 53 -3.69 10.59 4.13
N LEU A 54 -4.30 9.67 3.41
CA LEU A 54 -4.25 8.23 3.64
C LEU A 54 -3.69 7.52 2.41
N PHE A 55 -2.66 6.70 2.60
CA PHE A 55 -2.02 5.94 1.53
C PHE A 55 -2.34 4.46 1.61
N ASN A 56 -2.63 3.83 0.47
CA ASN A 56 -2.60 2.39 0.35
C ASN A 56 -1.15 1.95 0.09
N ILE A 57 -0.51 1.44 1.14
CA ILE A 57 0.85 0.90 1.09
C ILE A 57 0.80 -0.50 0.47
N SER A 58 1.59 -1.41 0.91
CA SER A 58 1.56 -2.82 0.54
C SER A 58 2.56 -3.58 1.40
N LYS A 59 2.28 -4.85 1.67
CA LYS A 59 3.28 -5.80 2.17
C LYS A 59 4.61 -5.70 1.41
N GLN A 60 4.57 -5.48 0.09
CA GLN A 60 5.76 -5.38 -0.74
C GLN A 60 6.64 -4.16 -0.42
N ALA A 61 6.13 -3.18 0.30
CA ALA A 61 6.91 -2.05 0.79
C ALA A 61 7.88 -2.42 1.93
N VAL A 62 7.60 -3.51 2.65
CA VAL A 62 8.36 -3.99 3.82
C VAL A 62 9.02 -5.34 3.60
N ASN A 63 8.38 -6.25 2.87
CA ASN A 63 8.89 -7.60 2.65
C ASN A 63 8.89 -7.95 1.16
N PRO A 64 10.07 -8.05 0.52
CA PRO A 64 10.17 -8.31 -0.91
C PRO A 64 9.56 -9.65 -1.30
N GLY A 65 8.77 -9.66 -2.36
CA GLY A 65 8.28 -10.87 -3.00
C GLY A 65 9.04 -11.18 -4.27
N LYS A 66 9.28 -12.46 -4.56
CA LYS A 66 9.92 -12.89 -5.81
C LYS A 66 9.17 -12.31 -7.01
N ASN A 67 9.89 -11.69 -7.94
CA ASN A 67 9.37 -11.05 -9.16
C ASN A 67 8.47 -9.81 -8.93
N PHE A 68 8.50 -9.18 -7.74
CA PHE A 68 7.70 -8.00 -7.42
C PHE A 68 8.53 -6.73 -7.16
N GLY A 69 9.82 -6.73 -7.48
CA GLY A 69 10.69 -5.60 -7.17
C GLY A 69 10.24 -4.28 -7.81
N ALA A 70 9.80 -4.29 -9.07
CA ALA A 70 9.31 -3.09 -9.75
C ALA A 70 8.07 -2.47 -9.08
N TYR A 71 7.23 -3.28 -8.43
CA TYR A 71 6.10 -2.81 -7.62
C TYR A 71 6.51 -2.46 -6.19
N GLY A 72 7.34 -3.29 -5.57
CA GLY A 72 7.76 -3.12 -4.17
C GLY A 72 8.57 -1.85 -3.92
N MET A 73 9.51 -1.52 -4.82
CA MET A 73 10.35 -0.32 -4.69
C MET A 73 9.54 0.98 -4.62
N PRO A 74 8.65 1.31 -5.57
CA PRO A 74 7.85 2.52 -5.45
C PRO A 74 6.90 2.49 -4.24
N LYS A 75 6.39 1.34 -3.81
CA LYS A 75 5.60 1.22 -2.57
C LYS A 75 6.44 1.46 -1.31
N ALA A 76 7.69 1.01 -1.27
CA ALA A 76 8.62 1.35 -0.20
C ALA A 76 8.94 2.85 -0.17
N THR A 77 9.11 3.46 -1.34
CA THR A 77 9.30 4.91 -1.48
C THR A 77 8.05 5.68 -1.00
N THR A 78 6.84 5.23 -1.36
CA THR A 78 5.58 5.81 -0.88
C THR A 78 5.42 5.65 0.64
N PHE A 79 5.84 4.53 1.21
CA PHE A 79 5.84 4.32 2.65
C PHE A 79 6.78 5.31 3.37
N PHE A 80 7.99 5.51 2.86
CA PHE A 80 8.90 6.52 3.42
C PHE A 80 8.31 7.92 3.29
N MET A 81 7.79 8.30 2.11
CA MET A 81 7.14 9.58 1.86
C MET A 81 5.99 9.84 2.82
N MET A 82 5.15 8.85 3.10
CA MET A 82 4.04 8.97 4.06
C MET A 82 4.55 9.43 5.43
N ARG A 83 5.63 8.81 5.93
CA ARG A 83 6.24 9.16 7.22
C ARG A 83 6.89 10.54 7.20
N GLN A 84 7.54 10.89 6.09
CA GLN A 84 8.13 12.20 5.89
C GLN A 84 7.05 13.31 5.90
N LEU A 85 5.96 13.11 5.16
CA LEU A 85 4.83 14.03 5.15
C LEU A 85 4.16 14.15 6.53
N ALA A 86 4.05 13.06 7.28
CA ALA A 86 3.52 13.10 8.65
C ALA A 86 4.37 14.03 9.57
N LEU A 87 5.70 13.94 9.43
CA LEU A 87 6.64 14.79 10.16
C LEU A 87 6.51 16.28 9.76
N GLU A 88 6.40 16.55 8.45
CA GLU A 88 6.40 17.91 7.92
C GLU A 88 5.06 18.63 8.08
N LEU A 89 3.94 17.90 8.04
CA LEU A 89 2.60 18.47 8.01
C LEU A 89 1.89 18.46 9.38
N GLY A 90 2.46 17.80 10.38
CA GLY A 90 1.84 17.70 11.71
C GLY A 90 1.57 19.05 12.36
N GLY A 91 2.48 20.01 12.21
CA GLY A 91 2.32 21.39 12.70
C GLY A 91 1.16 22.16 12.07
N GLU A 92 0.71 21.75 10.90
CA GLU A 92 -0.44 22.32 10.18
C GLU A 92 -1.76 21.57 10.48
N SER A 93 -1.76 20.69 11.49
CA SER A 93 -2.90 19.83 11.82
C SER A 93 -3.33 18.89 10.66
N ILE A 94 -2.42 18.56 9.77
CA ILE A 94 -2.63 17.60 8.68
C ILE A 94 -2.02 16.26 9.10
N ARG A 95 -2.86 15.23 9.23
CA ARG A 95 -2.45 13.88 9.61
C ARG A 95 -2.17 13.06 8.34
N VAL A 96 -1.13 12.25 8.37
CA VAL A 96 -0.74 11.40 7.26
C VAL A 96 -0.52 9.97 7.74
N ASN A 97 -1.31 9.03 7.26
CA ASN A 97 -1.27 7.64 7.68
C ASN A 97 -1.39 6.69 6.47
N GLY A 98 -1.20 5.41 6.69
CA GLY A 98 -1.32 4.40 5.65
C GLY A 98 -1.99 3.12 6.11
N VAL A 99 -2.47 2.35 5.13
CA VAL A 99 -2.93 0.97 5.32
C VAL A 99 -2.00 0.05 4.56
N ASN A 100 -1.48 -0.97 5.24
CA ASN A 100 -0.67 -2.03 4.66
C ASN A 100 -1.51 -3.29 4.53
N ALA A 101 -1.79 -3.73 3.30
CA ALA A 101 -2.60 -4.91 3.03
C ALA A 101 -1.81 -5.98 2.27
N ASP A 102 -2.22 -7.24 2.40
CA ASP A 102 -1.68 -8.37 1.65
C ASP A 102 -2.81 -9.20 1.03
N ARG A 103 -2.61 -9.65 -0.21
CA ARG A 103 -3.47 -10.61 -0.94
C ARG A 103 -4.95 -10.22 -0.99
N ILE A 104 -5.25 -9.05 -1.51
CA ILE A 104 -6.63 -8.60 -1.70
C ILE A 104 -7.06 -8.85 -3.14
N ARG A 105 -8.17 -9.59 -3.34
CA ARG A 105 -8.79 -9.74 -4.68
C ARG A 105 -9.18 -8.38 -5.22
N SER A 106 -8.66 -8.04 -6.40
CA SER A 106 -8.79 -6.72 -6.99
C SER A 106 -8.37 -6.74 -8.46
N GLY A 107 -8.42 -5.62 -9.13
CA GLY A 107 -7.84 -5.49 -10.47
C GLY A 107 -6.31 -5.72 -10.51
N LEU A 108 -5.62 -5.65 -9.38
CA LEU A 108 -4.20 -5.96 -9.27
C LEU A 108 -3.96 -7.46 -9.02
N LEU A 109 -4.72 -8.06 -8.13
CA LEU A 109 -4.66 -9.48 -7.79
C LEU A 109 -5.88 -10.18 -8.38
N THR A 110 -5.81 -10.48 -9.69
CA THR A 110 -6.87 -11.14 -10.45
C THR A 110 -6.91 -12.65 -10.16
N ASP A 111 -8.02 -13.30 -10.48
CA ASP A 111 -8.16 -14.76 -10.29
C ASP A 111 -7.10 -15.54 -11.07
N ASN A 112 -6.79 -15.16 -12.31
CA ASN A 112 -5.70 -15.77 -13.07
C ASN A 112 -4.34 -15.65 -12.36
N PHE A 113 -4.06 -14.49 -11.78
CA PHE A 113 -2.83 -14.26 -11.03
C PHE A 113 -2.79 -15.06 -9.73
N ILE A 114 -3.93 -15.21 -9.04
CA ILE A 114 -4.05 -16.06 -7.85
C ILE A 114 -3.78 -17.53 -8.22
N ALA A 115 -4.39 -18.03 -9.30
CA ALA A 115 -4.18 -19.40 -9.79
C ALA A 115 -2.69 -19.64 -10.12
N GLU A 116 -2.03 -18.73 -10.85
CA GLU A 116 -0.60 -18.83 -11.15
C GLU A 116 0.24 -18.90 -9.87
N ARG A 117 -0.05 -18.04 -8.89
CA ARG A 117 0.73 -17.94 -7.64
C ARG A 117 0.50 -19.11 -6.70
N SER A 118 -0.71 -19.64 -6.62
CA SER A 118 -1.05 -20.82 -5.83
C SER A 118 -0.38 -22.07 -6.42
N ASN A 119 -0.48 -22.25 -7.73
CA ASN A 119 0.19 -23.35 -8.45
C ASN A 119 1.72 -23.31 -8.27
N ALA A 120 2.34 -22.15 -8.39
CA ALA A 120 3.79 -21.98 -8.18
C ALA A 120 4.25 -22.30 -6.76
N ARG A 121 3.33 -22.39 -5.79
CA ARG A 121 3.57 -22.77 -4.39
C ARG A 121 3.08 -24.18 -4.03
N GLY A 122 2.43 -24.85 -4.95
CA GLY A 122 1.85 -26.18 -4.72
C GLY A 122 0.71 -26.18 -3.71
N VAL A 123 -0.08 -25.10 -3.64
CA VAL A 123 -1.23 -24.96 -2.72
C VAL A 123 -2.50 -24.62 -3.48
N SER A 124 -3.69 -24.84 -2.86
CA SER A 124 -4.94 -24.37 -3.43
C SER A 124 -5.03 -22.83 -3.41
N GLU A 125 -5.89 -22.25 -4.25
CA GLU A 125 -6.15 -20.80 -4.26
C GLU A 125 -6.65 -20.32 -2.89
N ASP A 126 -7.57 -21.06 -2.26
CA ASP A 126 -8.08 -20.74 -0.93
C ASP A 126 -6.95 -20.74 0.12
N SER A 127 -6.09 -21.77 0.10
CA SER A 127 -4.93 -21.83 1.00
C SER A 127 -3.94 -20.71 0.73
N TYR A 128 -3.78 -20.30 -0.54
CA TYR A 128 -2.94 -19.16 -0.90
C TYR A 128 -3.50 -17.85 -0.35
N MET A 129 -4.81 -17.61 -0.51
CA MET A 129 -5.49 -16.40 -0.05
C MET A 129 -5.62 -16.33 1.48
N ALA A 130 -5.80 -17.48 2.12
CA ALA A 130 -5.91 -17.62 3.59
C ALA A 130 -4.56 -17.86 4.29
N GLY A 131 -3.42 -17.71 3.61
CA GLY A 131 -2.08 -17.97 4.16
C GLY A 131 -1.61 -16.90 5.15
N ASN A 132 -2.32 -16.78 6.27
CA ASN A 132 -2.07 -15.87 7.39
C ASN A 132 -2.45 -16.55 8.72
N LEU A 133 -2.22 -15.90 9.87
CA LEU A 133 -2.50 -16.51 11.18
C LEU A 133 -3.98 -16.78 11.45
N LEU A 134 -4.88 -16.00 10.84
CA LEU A 134 -6.32 -16.20 11.00
C LEU A 134 -6.86 -17.32 10.10
N ASN A 135 -6.05 -17.85 9.19
CA ASN A 135 -6.45 -18.83 8.16
C ASN A 135 -7.71 -18.39 7.40
N ALA A 136 -7.79 -17.11 7.06
CA ALA A 136 -8.96 -16.49 6.42
C ALA A 136 -8.55 -15.49 5.35
N GLU A 137 -9.31 -15.44 4.26
CA GLU A 137 -9.12 -14.45 3.21
C GLU A 137 -9.37 -13.02 3.72
N VAL A 138 -8.45 -12.11 3.46
CA VAL A 138 -8.62 -10.68 3.71
C VAL A 138 -9.33 -10.04 2.50
N LYS A 139 -10.46 -9.39 2.76
CA LYS A 139 -11.31 -8.76 1.73
C LYS A 139 -11.05 -7.26 1.62
N ALA A 140 -11.42 -6.68 0.49
CA ALA A 140 -11.34 -5.23 0.28
C ALA A 140 -12.13 -4.42 1.32
N SER A 141 -13.26 -4.96 1.83
CA SER A 141 -14.04 -4.35 2.91
C SER A 141 -13.22 -4.17 4.20
N HIS A 142 -12.39 -5.15 4.58
CA HIS A 142 -11.54 -5.04 5.77
C HIS A 142 -10.48 -3.93 5.61
N VAL A 143 -9.96 -3.75 4.40
CA VAL A 143 -9.05 -2.64 4.08
C VAL A 143 -9.77 -1.30 4.14
N ALA A 144 -11.01 -1.22 3.63
CA ALA A 144 -11.83 -0.02 3.69
C ALA A 144 -12.17 0.37 5.15
N GLU A 145 -12.48 -0.60 6.02
CA GLU A 145 -12.69 -0.39 7.45
C GLU A 145 -11.47 0.21 8.14
N ALA A 146 -10.26 -0.23 7.78
CA ALA A 146 -9.02 0.36 8.29
C ALA A 146 -8.84 1.81 7.86
N PHE A 147 -9.17 2.16 6.60
CA PHE A 147 -9.16 3.54 6.15
C PHE A 147 -10.15 4.42 6.93
N VAL A 148 -11.38 3.92 7.15
CA VAL A 148 -12.38 4.62 7.96
C VAL A 148 -11.90 4.82 9.39
N SER A 149 -11.32 3.79 10.01
CA SER A 149 -10.78 3.85 11.37
C SER A 149 -9.66 4.90 11.49
N LEU A 150 -8.73 4.92 10.52
CA LEU A 150 -7.67 5.94 10.47
C LEU A 150 -8.25 7.35 10.22
N ALA A 151 -9.30 7.46 9.41
CA ALA A 151 -9.96 8.75 9.16
C ALA A 151 -10.54 9.34 10.45
N GLN A 152 -11.05 8.51 11.34
CA GLN A 152 -11.62 8.90 12.63
C GLN A 152 -10.60 9.08 13.76
N ALA A 153 -9.38 8.55 13.60
CA ALA A 153 -8.34 8.58 14.64
C ALA A 153 -7.65 9.96 14.73
N GLU A 154 -8.23 10.88 15.47
CA GLU A 154 -7.84 12.31 15.53
C GLU A 154 -6.42 12.57 16.04
N ARG A 155 -5.82 11.66 16.79
CA ARG A 155 -4.48 11.80 17.39
C ARG A 155 -3.46 10.84 16.82
N THR A 156 -3.71 10.32 15.59
CA THR A 156 -2.83 9.35 14.92
C THR A 156 -2.25 9.95 13.64
N THR A 157 -0.93 10.02 13.55
CA THR A 157 -0.19 10.42 12.34
C THR A 157 1.12 9.62 12.23
N GLY A 158 1.62 9.38 11.04
CA GLY A 158 2.81 8.57 10.78
C GLY A 158 2.62 7.07 11.00
N HIS A 159 1.37 6.63 11.22
CA HIS A 159 1.01 5.25 11.52
C HIS A 159 0.66 4.46 10.26
N VAL A 160 0.97 3.17 10.27
CA VAL A 160 0.50 2.20 9.27
C VAL A 160 -0.31 1.12 9.96
N MET A 161 -1.59 1.03 9.61
CA MET A 161 -2.45 -0.05 10.05
C MET A 161 -2.30 -1.23 9.09
N THR A 162 -1.89 -2.38 9.63
CA THR A 162 -1.73 -3.61 8.82
C THR A 162 -3.01 -4.42 8.82
N VAL A 163 -3.45 -4.81 7.62
CA VAL A 163 -4.66 -5.60 7.36
C VAL A 163 -4.28 -6.79 6.47
N ASP A 164 -3.78 -7.86 7.10
CA ASP A 164 -3.22 -9.02 6.40
C ASP A 164 -3.54 -10.37 7.07
N GLY A 165 -4.41 -10.36 8.09
CA GLY A 165 -4.75 -11.54 8.87
C GLY A 165 -3.60 -12.07 9.73
N GLY A 166 -2.55 -11.28 9.95
CA GLY A 166 -1.34 -11.70 10.68
C GLY A 166 -0.35 -12.44 9.77
N ASN A 167 0.05 -11.83 8.66
CA ASN A 167 1.11 -12.38 7.82
C ASN A 167 2.49 -12.11 8.44
N VAL A 168 3.03 -13.10 9.13
CA VAL A 168 4.31 -13.01 9.87
C VAL A 168 5.48 -12.66 8.93
N GLU A 169 5.47 -13.13 7.68
CA GLU A 169 6.50 -12.81 6.69
C GLU A 169 6.53 -11.32 6.30
N ALA A 170 5.43 -10.61 6.51
CA ALA A 170 5.32 -9.18 6.23
C ALA A 170 5.68 -8.29 7.42
N SER A 171 6.13 -8.86 8.52
CA SER A 171 6.58 -8.11 9.69
C SER A 171 7.86 -7.32 9.39
N LEU A 172 7.95 -6.12 9.92
CA LEU A 172 9.19 -5.36 9.92
C LEU A 172 10.26 -6.12 10.73
N ARG A 173 11.44 -6.29 10.14
CA ARG A 173 12.60 -6.92 10.77
C ARG A 173 13.70 -5.90 10.95
#